data_ba2a4bda0c2cc3ca2e0fece3882b8025
#
_entry.id   ba2a4bda0c2cc3ca2e0fece3882b8025
#
_cell.length_a   1.000
_cell.length_b   1.000
_cell.length_c   1.000
_cell.angle_alpha   90.00
_cell.angle_beta   90.00
_cell.angle_gamma   90.00
#
_symmetry.space_group_name_H-M   'P 1'
#
loop_
_entity.id
_entity.type
_entity.pdbx_description
1 polymer ?
#
loop_
_entity_poly.entity_id
_entity_poly.type
_entity_poly.pdbx_seq_one_letter_code
_entity_poly.pdbx_strand_id
1 'polypeptide(L)'
;MPLAPELHPDIALSLPLLLNIRLWAKARKPPNAGRSNSERGKPGRSPGLTFRELRAYQAGDEVRHIDWRVTARLGRPFTRLYSEELDQAHWLLLDLSPAMYFGSTRQLKARLGCELAAALIWQGEKQHNTLICHGLISHHQSQRGSVLPLLESLCHHYQQGLARRALSHSLADTLSGVKLPHGAKLTIITDHRPCESAICQQLQLLSRRHDIHYWQIRDPLEAALPSDGQLPVAIDRPGQHYQGWLDGGHAGFSRRYQQAAEQQLTHGKQQLLPLVQRLYLLDNGQTLQQQWQEGLCHQG
;
A
#
# COMPACT_ATOMS: atom_id res chain seq x y z
N MET A 1 24.39 -8.67 27.36
CA MET A 1 23.30 -9.03 26.43
C MET A 1 23.92 -9.81 25.28
N PRO A 2 23.48 -11.02 24.96
CA PRO A 2 23.97 -11.69 23.77
C PRO A 2 23.57 -10.85 22.56
N LEU A 3 24.54 -10.57 21.67
CA LEU A 3 24.29 -9.99 20.36
C LEU A 3 23.26 -10.86 19.65
N ALA A 4 22.14 -10.26 19.25
CA ALA A 4 21.18 -10.96 18.41
C ALA A 4 21.91 -11.48 17.17
N PRO A 5 21.66 -12.71 16.71
CA PRO A 5 22.31 -13.24 15.52
C PRO A 5 22.08 -12.25 14.38
N GLU A 6 23.19 -11.86 13.70
CA GLU A 6 23.09 -10.97 12.55
C GLU A 6 22.18 -11.64 11.51
N LEU A 7 21.01 -11.04 11.27
CA LEU A 7 20.09 -11.50 10.26
C LEU A 7 20.74 -11.37 8.88
N HIS A 8 20.50 -12.36 8.01
CA HIS A 8 20.98 -12.30 6.63
C HIS A 8 20.50 -10.98 5.97
N PRO A 9 21.32 -10.31 5.15
CA PRO A 9 20.98 -9.03 4.52
C PRO A 9 19.62 -9.02 3.81
N ASP A 10 19.20 -10.15 3.23
CA ASP A 10 17.92 -10.30 2.52
C ASP A 10 16.72 -10.36 3.47
N ILE A 11 16.95 -10.63 4.75
CA ILE A 11 15.92 -10.67 5.79
C ILE A 11 15.99 -9.42 6.66
N ALA A 12 17.17 -8.85 6.86
CA ALA A 12 17.37 -7.71 7.74
C ALA A 12 16.62 -6.46 7.23
N LEU A 13 15.87 -5.81 8.10
CA LEU A 13 15.31 -4.48 7.90
C LEU A 13 15.98 -3.53 8.87
N SER A 14 16.57 -2.44 8.35
CA SER A 14 17.28 -1.46 9.17
C SER A 14 16.77 -0.04 8.90
N LEU A 15 16.87 0.81 9.90
CA LEU A 15 16.49 2.22 9.78
C LEU A 15 17.28 2.96 8.69
N PRO A 16 18.63 2.77 8.53
CA PRO A 16 19.36 3.38 7.43
C PRO A 16 18.82 3.02 6.05
N LEU A 17 18.38 1.76 5.85
CA LEU A 17 17.76 1.34 4.60
C LEU A 17 16.47 2.13 4.34
N LEU A 18 15.59 2.26 5.33
CA LEU A 18 14.34 3.01 5.22
C LEU A 18 14.56 4.51 5.01
N LEU A 19 15.62 5.08 5.59
CA LEU A 19 16.02 6.47 5.37
C LEU A 19 16.49 6.70 3.92
N ASN A 20 17.26 5.77 3.36
CA ASN A 20 17.76 5.86 1.99
C ASN A 20 16.64 5.81 0.93
N ILE A 21 15.51 5.19 1.23
CA ILE A 21 14.33 5.17 0.35
C ILE A 21 13.88 6.58 -0.03
N ARG A 22 14.06 7.57 0.86
CA ARG A 22 13.75 8.98 0.60
C ARG A 22 14.33 9.51 -0.72
N LEU A 23 15.55 9.07 -1.06
CA LEU A 23 16.30 9.59 -2.21
C LEU A 23 15.56 9.38 -3.54
N TRP A 24 14.89 8.25 -3.70
CA TRP A 24 14.20 7.90 -4.94
C TRP A 24 12.67 7.97 -4.81
N ALA A 25 12.10 7.75 -3.63
CA ALA A 25 10.66 7.78 -3.44
C ALA A 25 10.05 9.16 -3.67
N LYS A 26 10.79 10.24 -3.34
CA LYS A 26 10.36 11.63 -3.59
C LYS A 26 10.56 12.07 -5.04
N ALA A 27 11.52 11.49 -5.75
CA ALA A 27 11.84 11.89 -7.11
C ALA A 27 10.72 11.52 -8.10
N ARG A 28 9.94 10.50 -7.81
CA ARG A 28 8.88 10.01 -8.69
C ARG A 28 7.66 9.62 -7.88
N LYS A 29 6.51 10.21 -8.18
CA LYS A 29 5.23 9.74 -7.66
C LYS A 29 4.95 8.34 -8.21
N PRO A 30 4.26 7.46 -7.46
CA PRO A 30 3.84 6.19 -8.03
C PRO A 30 3.09 6.47 -9.33
N PRO A 31 3.35 5.68 -10.38
CA PRO A 31 2.71 5.89 -11.67
C PRO A 31 1.19 5.89 -11.47
N ASN A 32 0.55 6.86 -12.12
CA ASN A 32 -0.89 7.13 -11.97
C ASN A 32 -1.37 7.41 -10.53
N ALA A 33 -0.73 8.32 -9.81
CA ALA A 33 -1.46 9.15 -8.87
C ALA A 33 -2.51 9.94 -9.69
N GLY A 34 -3.45 9.20 -10.30
CA GLY A 34 -4.58 9.76 -11.02
C GLY A 34 -5.44 10.51 -10.03
N ARG A 35 -6.13 11.49 -10.55
CA ARG A 35 -7.02 12.37 -9.83
C ARG A 35 -7.94 11.56 -8.92
N SER A 36 -7.84 11.79 -7.62
CA SER A 36 -8.86 11.34 -6.66
C SER A 36 -10.22 11.89 -7.10
N ASN A 37 -11.26 11.08 -7.04
CA ASN A 37 -12.64 11.54 -7.25
C ASN A 37 -13.07 12.62 -6.23
N SER A 38 -12.22 12.96 -5.26
CA SER A 38 -12.41 14.08 -4.33
C SER A 38 -12.42 15.46 -5.01
N GLU A 39 -12.04 15.54 -6.30
CA GLU A 39 -12.23 16.77 -7.10
C GLU A 39 -13.71 17.13 -7.34
N ARG A 40 -14.67 16.29 -6.96
CA ARG A 40 -16.11 16.63 -6.89
C ARG A 40 -16.52 17.25 -5.54
N GLY A 41 -15.58 17.82 -4.80
CA GLY A 41 -15.84 18.50 -3.53
C GLY A 41 -16.63 19.79 -3.70
N LYS A 42 -17.75 19.89 -2.99
CA LYS A 42 -18.52 21.10 -2.76
C LYS A 42 -17.63 22.22 -2.19
N PRO A 43 -17.89 23.50 -2.51
CA PRO A 43 -17.13 24.62 -1.96
C PRO A 43 -17.38 24.74 -0.44
N GLY A 44 -16.43 24.27 0.36
CA GLY A 44 -16.40 24.40 1.81
C GLY A 44 -15.23 25.29 2.24
N ARG A 45 -15.47 26.21 3.17
CA ARG A 45 -14.44 27.08 3.76
C ARG A 45 -13.46 26.27 4.60
N SER A 46 -12.18 26.25 4.19
CA SER A 46 -11.06 25.76 5.02
C SER A 46 -9.77 26.53 4.73
N PRO A 47 -8.93 26.81 5.73
CA PRO A 47 -7.64 27.48 5.54
C PRO A 47 -6.64 26.49 4.95
N GLY A 48 -6.29 26.69 3.68
CA GLY A 48 -5.34 25.82 2.95
C GLY A 48 -5.56 25.82 1.45
N LEU A 49 -6.10 26.91 0.90
CA LEU A 49 -6.32 27.05 -0.54
C LEU A 49 -4.99 27.23 -1.28
N THR A 50 -4.55 26.20 -2.00
CA THR A 50 -3.39 26.31 -2.90
C THR A 50 -3.86 26.78 -4.26
N PHE A 51 -3.25 27.87 -4.78
CA PHE A 51 -3.50 28.35 -6.12
C PHE A 51 -3.24 27.23 -7.14
N ARG A 52 -4.23 26.92 -7.97
CA ARG A 52 -4.14 25.88 -9.00
C ARG A 52 -3.92 26.47 -10.40
N GLU A 53 -4.83 27.31 -10.82
CA GLU A 53 -4.79 27.92 -12.15
C GLU A 53 -5.63 29.19 -12.22
N LEU A 54 -5.37 29.98 -13.28
CA LEU A 54 -6.20 31.11 -13.67
C LEU A 54 -7.10 30.68 -14.83
N ARG A 55 -8.41 30.90 -14.73
CA ARG A 55 -9.33 30.75 -15.86
C ARG A 55 -10.17 31.99 -16.04
N ALA A 56 -10.72 32.15 -17.23
CA ALA A 56 -11.69 33.24 -17.49
C ALA A 56 -12.89 33.08 -16.53
N TYR A 57 -13.33 34.19 -15.96
CA TYR A 57 -14.51 34.24 -15.07
C TYR A 57 -15.75 33.73 -15.78
N GLN A 58 -16.54 32.94 -15.10
CA GLN A 58 -17.84 32.46 -15.55
C GLN A 58 -18.92 32.94 -14.59
N ALA A 59 -20.11 33.22 -15.11
CA ALA A 59 -21.23 33.61 -14.27
C ALA A 59 -21.52 32.53 -13.19
N GLY A 60 -21.48 32.96 -11.94
CA GLY A 60 -21.58 32.04 -10.77
C GLY A 60 -20.26 31.85 -10.01
N ASP A 61 -19.12 32.28 -10.53
CA ASP A 61 -17.87 32.28 -9.77
C ASP A 61 -17.89 33.34 -8.66
N GLU A 62 -17.22 33.06 -7.53
CA GLU A 62 -17.09 34.04 -6.45
C GLU A 62 -16.23 35.23 -6.87
N VAL A 63 -16.81 36.42 -6.87
CA VAL A 63 -16.17 37.70 -7.26
C VAL A 63 -14.88 37.99 -6.46
N ARG A 64 -14.81 37.53 -5.19
CA ARG A 64 -13.61 37.74 -4.35
C ARG A 64 -12.40 36.91 -4.80
N HIS A 65 -12.58 35.93 -5.70
CA HIS A 65 -11.50 35.15 -6.28
C HIS A 65 -11.01 35.72 -7.60
N ILE A 66 -11.56 36.84 -8.08
CA ILE A 66 -11.06 37.51 -9.29
C ILE A 66 -9.67 38.07 -9.04
N ASP A 67 -8.73 37.72 -9.92
CA ASP A 67 -7.41 38.34 -9.96
C ASP A 67 -7.46 39.68 -10.70
N TRP A 68 -7.68 40.75 -9.97
CA TRP A 68 -7.79 42.09 -10.53
C TRP A 68 -6.53 42.53 -11.26
N ARG A 69 -5.36 42.03 -10.87
CA ARG A 69 -4.09 42.38 -11.51
C ARG A 69 -3.96 41.74 -12.91
N VAL A 70 -4.37 40.49 -13.04
CA VAL A 70 -4.40 39.79 -14.35
C VAL A 70 -5.55 40.31 -15.19
N THR A 71 -6.71 40.56 -14.59
CA THR A 71 -7.90 41.16 -15.23
C THR A 71 -7.56 42.52 -15.86
N ALA A 72 -6.87 43.39 -15.12
CA ALA A 72 -6.45 44.70 -15.64
C ALA A 72 -5.46 44.62 -16.81
N ARG A 73 -4.63 43.57 -16.85
CA ARG A 73 -3.64 43.36 -17.92
C ARG A 73 -4.28 42.79 -19.20
N LEU A 74 -5.25 41.88 -19.03
CA LEU A 74 -5.82 41.10 -20.12
C LEU A 74 -7.19 41.64 -20.61
N GLY A 75 -7.73 42.68 -19.95
CA GLY A 75 -8.98 43.35 -20.35
C GLY A 75 -10.26 42.49 -20.15
N ARG A 76 -10.17 41.36 -19.52
CA ARG A 76 -11.31 40.47 -19.20
C ARG A 76 -11.11 39.80 -17.82
N PRO A 77 -12.19 39.56 -17.10
CA PRO A 77 -12.06 39.02 -15.74
C PRO A 77 -11.53 37.59 -15.72
N PHE A 78 -10.53 37.36 -14.84
CA PHE A 78 -9.95 36.06 -14.56
C PHE A 78 -10.14 35.70 -13.08
N THR A 79 -10.58 34.45 -12.82
CA THR A 79 -10.77 33.93 -11.50
C THR A 79 -9.60 33.00 -11.14
N ARG A 80 -9.08 33.18 -9.93
CA ARG A 80 -8.13 32.21 -9.33
C ARG A 80 -8.89 30.98 -8.88
N LEU A 81 -8.60 29.84 -9.49
CA LEU A 81 -9.04 28.56 -8.98
C LEU A 81 -8.07 28.11 -7.89
N TYR A 82 -8.60 27.87 -6.74
CA TYR A 82 -7.89 27.27 -5.64
C TYR A 82 -8.33 25.81 -5.54
N SER A 83 -7.38 24.87 -5.41
CA SER A 83 -7.71 23.55 -4.92
C SER A 83 -7.58 23.59 -3.40
N GLU A 84 -8.57 23.13 -2.69
CA GLU A 84 -8.33 22.69 -1.34
C GLU A 84 -7.31 21.54 -1.43
N GLU A 85 -6.08 21.78 -0.98
CA GLU A 85 -5.32 20.68 -0.42
C GLU A 85 -6.06 20.30 0.86
N LEU A 86 -7.10 19.52 0.72
CA LEU A 86 -7.62 18.76 1.84
C LEU A 86 -6.42 18.01 2.37
N ASP A 87 -6.03 18.32 3.59
CA ASP A 87 -5.07 17.53 4.37
C ASP A 87 -5.67 16.13 4.56
N GLN A 88 -5.68 15.37 3.45
CA GLN A 88 -6.24 14.04 3.45
C GLN A 88 -5.38 13.18 4.35
N ALA A 89 -5.93 12.80 5.50
CA ALA A 89 -5.24 11.91 6.42
C ALA A 89 -4.91 10.61 5.68
N HIS A 90 -3.63 10.26 5.67
CA HIS A 90 -3.14 9.05 5.04
C HIS A 90 -2.95 7.94 6.09
N TRP A 91 -3.70 6.88 5.94
CA TRP A 91 -3.69 5.72 6.81
C TRP A 91 -3.07 4.55 6.06
N LEU A 92 -1.99 4.01 6.61
CA LEU A 92 -1.29 2.84 6.08
C LEU A 92 -1.58 1.65 6.99
N LEU A 93 -2.22 0.63 6.45
CA LEU A 93 -2.37 -0.65 7.09
C LEU A 93 -1.37 -1.62 6.45
N LEU A 94 -0.36 -2.01 7.22
CA LEU A 94 0.65 -2.97 6.82
C LEU A 94 0.36 -4.31 7.48
N ASP A 95 0.20 -5.33 6.67
CA ASP A 95 0.08 -6.70 7.13
C ASP A 95 1.46 -7.26 7.51
N LEU A 96 1.58 -7.69 8.77
CA LEU A 96 2.75 -8.38 9.30
C LEU A 96 2.34 -9.76 9.86
N SER A 97 1.40 -10.40 9.19
CA SER A 97 1.02 -11.79 9.48
C SER A 97 2.14 -12.76 9.12
N PRO A 98 2.16 -13.97 9.70
CA PRO A 98 3.18 -14.98 9.37
C PRO A 98 3.31 -15.28 7.88
N ALA A 99 2.24 -15.17 7.10
CA ALA A 99 2.26 -15.39 5.66
C ALA A 99 3.11 -14.34 4.92
N MET A 100 3.20 -13.13 5.44
CA MET A 100 4.07 -12.08 4.90
C MET A 100 5.57 -12.35 5.14
N TYR A 101 5.93 -13.19 6.12
CA TYR A 101 7.32 -13.58 6.37
C TYR A 101 7.78 -14.75 5.51
N PHE A 102 7.22 -14.86 4.32
CA PHE A 102 7.62 -15.80 3.28
C PHE A 102 8.38 -15.09 2.16
N GLY A 103 9.38 -15.76 1.60
CA GLY A 103 10.13 -15.33 0.43
C GLY A 103 10.92 -16.48 -0.16
N SER A 104 10.73 -16.78 -1.44
CA SER A 104 11.39 -17.88 -2.13
C SER A 104 12.66 -17.49 -2.88
N THR A 105 12.87 -16.19 -3.09
CA THR A 105 13.97 -15.71 -3.93
C THR A 105 14.80 -14.64 -3.20
N ARG A 106 14.47 -13.36 -3.37
CA ARG A 106 15.31 -12.23 -2.98
C ARG A 106 15.09 -11.77 -1.55
N GLN A 107 13.83 -11.61 -1.13
CA GLN A 107 13.48 -11.02 0.16
C GLN A 107 12.11 -11.49 0.64
N LEU A 108 11.84 -11.27 1.94
CA LEU A 108 10.52 -11.58 2.49
C LEU A 108 9.47 -10.57 2.01
N LYS A 109 8.23 -11.02 1.80
CA LYS A 109 7.11 -10.13 1.46
C LYS A 109 6.94 -9.03 2.52
N ALA A 110 7.06 -9.36 3.81
CA ALA A 110 7.01 -8.40 4.91
C ALA A 110 8.07 -7.29 4.79
N ARG A 111 9.30 -7.65 4.38
CA ARG A 111 10.37 -6.67 4.17
C ARG A 111 10.00 -5.71 3.04
N LEU A 112 9.59 -6.23 1.88
CA LEU A 112 9.14 -5.41 0.76
C LEU A 112 7.95 -4.52 1.17
N GLY A 113 7.03 -5.05 1.99
CA GLY A 113 5.91 -4.29 2.54
C GLY A 113 6.34 -3.11 3.43
N CYS A 114 7.35 -3.32 4.28
CA CYS A 114 7.93 -2.24 5.10
C CYS A 114 8.66 -1.19 4.24
N GLU A 115 9.41 -1.60 3.22
CA GLU A 115 10.06 -0.68 2.29
C GLU A 115 9.02 0.16 1.52
N LEU A 116 7.93 -0.46 1.06
CA LEU A 116 6.81 0.24 0.43
C LEU A 116 6.13 1.22 1.39
N ALA A 117 5.83 0.79 2.62
CA ALA A 117 5.25 1.67 3.63
C ALA A 117 6.15 2.89 3.88
N ALA A 118 7.48 2.70 4.00
CA ALA A 118 8.43 3.78 4.14
C ALA A 118 8.44 4.73 2.93
N ALA A 119 8.40 4.20 1.69
CA ALA A 119 8.32 5.01 0.48
C ALA A 119 7.06 5.90 0.46
N LEU A 120 5.91 5.33 0.82
CA LEU A 120 4.64 6.06 0.88
C LEU A 120 4.61 7.10 2.00
N ILE A 121 5.20 6.79 3.18
CA ILE A 121 5.38 7.73 4.27
C ILE A 121 6.25 8.91 3.83
N TRP A 122 7.37 8.66 3.14
CA TRP A 122 8.23 9.72 2.60
C TRP A 122 7.53 10.58 1.56
N GLN A 123 6.66 10.02 0.73
CA GLN A 123 5.84 10.82 -0.21
C GLN A 123 4.83 11.70 0.52
N GLY A 124 4.22 11.16 1.56
CA GLY A 124 3.28 11.86 2.44
C GLY A 124 3.93 12.64 3.58
N GLU A 125 5.23 12.98 3.53
CA GLU A 125 5.94 13.64 4.64
C GLU A 125 5.25 14.92 5.15
N LYS A 126 4.58 15.65 4.26
CA LYS A 126 3.83 16.87 4.61
C LYS A 126 2.41 16.60 5.11
N GLN A 127 1.95 15.37 5.06
CA GLN A 127 0.61 14.95 5.45
C GLN A 127 0.63 14.32 6.84
N HIS A 128 -0.56 14.15 7.42
CA HIS A 128 -0.72 13.31 8.61
C HIS A 128 -0.74 11.84 8.19
N ASN A 129 0.32 11.11 8.55
CA ASN A 129 0.40 9.68 8.30
C ASN A 129 0.06 8.92 9.58
N THR A 130 -0.78 7.91 9.48
CA THR A 130 -1.05 6.95 10.55
C THR A 130 -0.67 5.56 10.08
N LEU A 131 0.19 4.88 10.83
CA LEU A 131 0.59 3.51 10.55
C LEU A 131 -0.17 2.55 11.46
N ILE A 132 -0.76 1.53 10.88
CA ILE A 132 -1.39 0.40 11.54
C ILE A 132 -0.66 -0.85 11.10
N CYS A 133 -0.10 -1.60 12.03
CA CYS A 133 0.49 -2.90 11.74
C CYS A 133 -0.49 -4.00 12.14
N HIS A 134 -1.03 -4.73 11.13
CA HIS A 134 -1.83 -5.91 11.39
C HIS A 134 -0.98 -7.00 12.04
N GLY A 135 -1.52 -7.62 13.06
CA GLY A 135 -0.79 -8.61 13.87
C GLY A 135 -0.14 -8.03 15.13
N LEU A 136 -0.10 -6.73 15.26
CA LEU A 136 0.34 -5.98 16.42
C LEU A 136 -0.66 -4.87 16.61
N ILE A 137 -1.41 -4.88 17.70
CA ILE A 137 -2.39 -3.81 17.99
C ILE A 137 -1.60 -2.55 18.33
N SER A 138 -1.16 -1.83 17.32
CA SER A 138 -0.45 -0.58 17.52
C SER A 138 -0.78 0.40 16.41
N HIS A 139 -1.24 1.58 16.82
CA HIS A 139 -1.48 2.71 15.95
C HIS A 139 -0.38 3.73 16.23
N HIS A 140 0.40 4.05 15.20
CA HIS A 140 1.42 5.07 15.29
C HIS A 140 1.04 6.24 14.40
N GLN A 141 0.87 7.43 15.02
CA GLN A 141 0.61 8.67 14.29
C GLN A 141 1.88 9.51 14.23
N SER A 142 2.14 10.09 13.07
CA SER A 142 3.15 11.14 12.97
C SER A 142 2.51 12.53 12.98
N GLN A 143 3.21 13.49 13.58
CA GLN A 143 2.97 14.90 13.30
C GLN A 143 3.48 15.24 11.90
N ARG A 144 2.95 16.29 11.28
CA ARG A 144 3.44 16.80 10.00
C ARG A 144 4.95 16.98 10.03
N GLY A 145 5.64 16.43 9.03
CA GLY A 145 7.08 16.56 8.88
C GLY A 145 7.93 15.60 9.73
N SER A 146 7.35 14.87 10.67
CA SER A 146 8.06 13.91 11.51
C SER A 146 7.84 12.49 11.04
N VAL A 147 8.73 11.96 10.19
CA VAL A 147 8.64 10.61 9.58
C VAL A 147 9.37 9.58 10.42
N LEU A 148 10.41 10.00 11.13
CA LEU A 148 11.33 9.11 11.83
C LEU A 148 10.64 8.13 12.81
N PRO A 149 9.71 8.55 13.67
CA PRO A 149 9.04 7.63 14.59
C PRO A 149 8.26 6.51 13.87
N LEU A 150 7.71 6.79 12.68
CA LEU A 150 7.02 5.76 11.89
C LEU A 150 8.00 4.75 11.30
N LEU A 151 9.17 5.20 10.83
CA LEU A 151 10.21 4.31 10.30
C LEU A 151 10.81 3.43 11.39
N GLU A 152 11.05 3.98 12.58
CA GLU A 152 11.49 3.21 13.76
C GLU A 152 10.45 2.17 14.15
N SER A 153 9.17 2.55 14.14
CA SER A 153 8.05 1.67 14.40
C SER A 153 7.98 0.52 13.37
N LEU A 154 8.20 0.79 12.07
CA LEU A 154 8.28 -0.25 11.05
C LEU A 154 9.38 -1.27 11.34
N CYS A 155 10.60 -0.80 11.66
CA CYS A 155 11.71 -1.68 12.02
C CYS A 155 11.39 -2.54 13.25
N HIS A 156 10.83 -1.93 14.30
CA HIS A 156 10.48 -2.61 15.53
C HIS A 156 9.43 -3.70 15.29
N HIS A 157 8.34 -3.37 14.61
CA HIS A 157 7.25 -4.31 14.35
C HIS A 157 7.65 -5.42 13.38
N TYR A 158 8.48 -5.11 12.39
CA TYR A 158 9.05 -6.12 11.51
C TYR A 158 9.84 -7.17 12.29
N GLN A 159 10.74 -6.72 13.20
CA GLN A 159 11.53 -7.62 14.02
C GLN A 159 10.66 -8.48 14.95
N GLN A 160 9.62 -7.91 15.55
CA GLN A 160 8.68 -8.67 16.37
C GLN A 160 7.94 -9.76 15.57
N GLY A 161 7.61 -9.44 14.30
CA GLY A 161 6.90 -10.37 13.42
C GLY A 161 7.74 -11.59 13.00
N LEU A 162 9.07 -11.45 12.91
CA LEU A 162 9.98 -12.57 12.59
C LEU A 162 9.86 -13.74 13.57
N ALA A 163 9.57 -13.48 14.84
CA ALA A 163 9.41 -14.51 15.87
C ALA A 163 7.98 -15.05 15.98
N ARG A 164 7.02 -14.46 15.26
CA ARG A 164 5.61 -14.77 15.41
C ARG A 164 5.18 -15.94 14.54
N ARG A 165 4.44 -16.89 15.12
CA ARG A 165 3.94 -18.10 14.44
C ARG A 165 2.45 -18.05 14.10
N ALA A 166 1.67 -17.26 14.82
CA ALA A 166 0.22 -17.15 14.63
C ALA A 166 -0.30 -15.77 15.00
N LEU A 167 -1.47 -15.43 14.49
CA LEU A 167 -2.21 -14.21 14.84
C LEU A 167 -3.47 -14.57 15.61
N SER A 168 -3.86 -13.69 16.53
CA SER A 168 -5.11 -13.78 17.27
C SER A 168 -6.32 -13.20 16.52
N HIS A 169 -6.07 -12.38 15.49
CA HIS A 169 -7.09 -11.65 14.76
C HIS A 169 -6.87 -11.76 13.26
N SER A 170 -7.96 -11.76 12.50
CA SER A 170 -7.92 -11.71 11.03
C SER A 170 -7.68 -10.28 10.53
N LEU A 171 -7.31 -10.13 9.26
CA LEU A 171 -7.23 -8.83 8.61
C LEU A 171 -8.61 -8.12 8.59
N ALA A 172 -9.69 -8.88 8.44
CA ALA A 172 -11.06 -8.35 8.49
C ALA A 172 -11.38 -7.74 9.87
N ASP A 173 -10.94 -8.37 10.96
CA ASP A 173 -11.13 -7.83 12.31
C ASP A 173 -10.38 -6.53 12.51
N THR A 174 -9.14 -6.46 12.00
CA THR A 174 -8.36 -5.23 12.04
C THR A 174 -9.05 -4.12 11.25
N LEU A 175 -9.51 -4.40 10.03
CA LEU A 175 -10.23 -3.43 9.20
C LEU A 175 -11.53 -2.93 9.87
N SER A 176 -12.26 -3.81 10.55
CA SER A 176 -13.50 -3.43 11.25
C SER A 176 -13.24 -2.50 12.45
N GLY A 177 -12.09 -2.64 13.10
CA GLY A 177 -11.68 -1.82 14.25
C GLY A 177 -11.12 -0.45 13.87
N VAL A 178 -10.79 -0.20 12.60
CA VAL A 178 -10.17 1.06 12.17
C VAL A 178 -11.21 2.18 12.06
N LYS A 179 -11.02 3.24 12.84
CA LYS A 179 -11.86 4.45 12.80
C LYS A 179 -11.18 5.52 11.96
N LEU A 180 -11.49 5.54 10.66
CA LEU A 180 -10.93 6.52 9.73
C LEU A 180 -11.70 7.85 9.81
N PRO A 181 -11.01 9.02 9.78
CA PRO A 181 -11.67 10.30 9.57
C PRO A 181 -12.31 10.33 8.17
N HIS A 182 -13.36 11.12 8.01
CA HIS A 182 -14.09 11.22 6.75
C HIS A 182 -13.14 11.65 5.61
N GLY A 183 -13.23 10.98 4.46
CA GLY A 183 -12.38 11.29 3.29
C GLY A 183 -10.92 10.88 3.42
N ALA A 184 -10.55 10.09 4.44
CA ALA A 184 -9.19 9.58 4.58
C ALA A 184 -8.80 8.67 3.41
N LYS A 185 -7.53 8.70 3.06
CA LYS A 185 -6.91 7.72 2.17
C LYS A 185 -6.43 6.53 2.98
N LEU A 186 -6.93 5.35 2.68
CA LEU A 186 -6.49 4.09 3.28
C LEU A 186 -5.62 3.32 2.27
N THR A 187 -4.38 3.08 2.63
CA THR A 187 -3.48 2.21 1.89
C THR A 187 -3.33 0.89 2.64
N ILE A 188 -3.66 -0.22 2.00
CA ILE A 188 -3.55 -1.58 2.54
C ILE A 188 -2.40 -2.28 1.83
N ILE A 189 -1.44 -2.81 2.59
CA ILE A 189 -0.28 -3.54 2.08
C ILE A 189 -0.32 -4.94 2.68
N THR A 190 -0.54 -5.96 1.85
CA THR A 190 -0.73 -7.35 2.29
C THR A 190 -0.41 -8.33 1.16
N ASP A 191 -0.20 -9.60 1.49
CA ASP A 191 -0.18 -10.69 0.50
C ASP A 191 -1.57 -11.32 0.30
N HIS A 192 -2.55 -10.86 1.08
CA HIS A 192 -3.84 -11.50 1.17
C HIS A 192 -4.60 -11.44 -0.17
N ARG A 193 -5.05 -12.60 -0.59
CA ARG A 193 -5.93 -12.74 -1.76
C ARG A 193 -7.37 -12.64 -1.25
N PRO A 194 -8.17 -11.71 -1.76
CA PRO A 194 -9.51 -11.52 -1.24
C PRO A 194 -10.47 -12.59 -1.75
N CYS A 195 -10.29 -13.81 -1.27
CA CYS A 195 -11.28 -14.88 -1.38
C CYS A 195 -12.17 -14.93 -0.13
N GLU A 196 -11.82 -14.19 0.91
CA GLU A 196 -12.61 -14.14 2.15
C GLU A 196 -13.70 -13.10 2.04
N SER A 197 -14.94 -13.56 2.12
CA SER A 197 -16.13 -12.70 2.10
C SER A 197 -16.09 -11.58 3.15
N ALA A 198 -15.51 -11.86 4.32
CA ALA A 198 -15.39 -10.89 5.42
C ALA A 198 -14.52 -9.68 5.05
N ILE A 199 -13.38 -9.88 4.37
CA ILE A 199 -12.52 -8.78 3.92
C ILE A 199 -13.23 -7.96 2.86
N CYS A 200 -13.85 -8.61 1.86
CA CYS A 200 -14.62 -7.93 0.83
C CYS A 200 -15.76 -7.09 1.42
N GLN A 201 -16.48 -7.59 2.42
CA GLN A 201 -17.52 -6.83 3.12
C GLN A 201 -16.96 -5.58 3.81
N GLN A 202 -15.84 -5.69 4.53
CA GLN A 202 -15.19 -4.55 5.17
C GLN A 202 -14.70 -3.52 4.15
N LEU A 203 -14.07 -3.96 3.06
CA LEU A 203 -13.65 -3.07 1.98
C LEU A 203 -14.84 -2.35 1.34
N GLN A 204 -15.97 -3.05 1.13
CA GLN A 204 -17.19 -2.46 0.59
C GLN A 204 -17.77 -1.36 1.50
N LEU A 205 -17.73 -1.55 2.82
CA LEU A 205 -18.16 -0.54 3.78
C LEU A 205 -17.24 0.69 3.75
N LEU A 206 -15.92 0.46 3.75
CA LEU A 206 -14.92 1.52 3.77
C LEU A 206 -14.87 2.31 2.46
N SER A 207 -15.02 1.66 1.30
CA SER A 207 -14.96 2.29 -0.02
C SER A 207 -16.05 3.33 -0.27
N ARG A 208 -17.15 3.29 0.49
CA ARG A 208 -18.25 4.29 0.40
C ARG A 208 -17.82 5.68 0.87
N ARG A 209 -16.80 5.78 1.72
CA ARG A 209 -16.40 7.03 2.40
C ARG A 209 -14.92 7.35 2.30
N HIS A 210 -14.10 6.42 1.82
CA HIS A 210 -12.64 6.53 1.84
C HIS A 210 -12.05 6.08 0.51
N ASP A 211 -10.91 6.66 0.15
CA ASP A 211 -10.13 6.25 -1.01
C ASP A 211 -9.24 5.07 -0.62
N ILE A 212 -9.50 3.88 -1.16
CA ILE A 212 -8.76 2.66 -0.82
C ILE A 212 -7.75 2.35 -1.91
N HIS A 213 -6.48 2.28 -1.51
CA HIS A 213 -5.38 1.81 -2.33
C HIS A 213 -4.91 0.45 -1.81
N TYR A 214 -5.02 -0.58 -2.62
CA TYR A 214 -4.66 -1.94 -2.23
C TYR A 214 -3.36 -2.37 -2.92
N TRP A 215 -2.37 -2.75 -2.13
CA TRP A 215 -1.06 -3.22 -2.58
C TRP A 215 -0.93 -4.68 -2.20
N GLN A 216 -0.98 -5.55 -3.21
CA GLN A 216 -0.79 -6.97 -3.03
C GLN A 216 0.65 -7.34 -3.32
N ILE A 217 1.32 -7.94 -2.35
CA ILE A 217 2.69 -8.45 -2.50
C ILE A 217 2.61 -9.95 -2.77
N ARG A 218 3.30 -10.38 -3.81
CA ARG A 218 3.33 -11.77 -4.24
C ARG A 218 4.77 -12.28 -4.25
N ASP A 219 4.91 -13.59 -4.11
CA ASP A 219 6.17 -14.28 -4.29
C ASP A 219 6.17 -14.98 -5.67
N PRO A 220 7.32 -15.01 -6.40
CA PRO A 220 7.41 -15.69 -7.68
C PRO A 220 6.94 -17.15 -7.64
N LEU A 221 7.22 -17.84 -6.52
CA LEU A 221 6.78 -19.22 -6.33
C LEU A 221 5.25 -19.37 -6.27
N GLU A 222 4.53 -18.31 -5.91
CA GLU A 222 3.05 -18.33 -5.94
C GLU A 222 2.48 -18.24 -7.37
N ALA A 223 3.30 -17.85 -8.35
CA ALA A 223 2.92 -17.75 -9.75
C ALA A 223 3.33 -19.01 -10.54
N ALA A 224 4.55 -19.50 -10.35
CA ALA A 224 5.09 -20.65 -11.06
C ALA A 224 6.06 -21.43 -10.18
N LEU A 225 6.08 -22.73 -10.35
CA LEU A 225 7.11 -23.58 -9.73
C LEU A 225 8.41 -23.49 -10.52
N PRO A 226 9.59 -23.56 -9.86
CA PRO A 226 10.85 -23.66 -10.57
C PRO A 226 10.88 -24.91 -11.45
N SER A 227 11.56 -24.82 -12.59
CA SER A 227 11.66 -25.90 -13.56
C SER A 227 12.45 -27.11 -13.07
N ASP A 228 13.32 -26.90 -12.09
CA ASP A 228 14.25 -27.89 -11.57
C ASP A 228 14.18 -27.99 -10.05
N GLY A 229 14.25 -29.24 -9.56
CA GLY A 229 14.40 -29.55 -8.16
C GLY A 229 13.11 -29.89 -7.41
N GLN A 230 13.32 -30.42 -6.23
CA GLN A 230 12.24 -30.74 -5.28
C GLN A 230 12.10 -29.61 -4.27
N LEU A 231 10.88 -29.10 -4.13
CA LEU A 231 10.54 -28.04 -3.17
C LEU A 231 9.97 -28.66 -1.91
N PRO A 232 10.53 -28.36 -0.73
CA PRO A 232 9.90 -28.75 0.52
C PRO A 232 8.63 -27.92 0.71
N VAL A 233 7.52 -28.60 0.96
CA VAL A 233 6.23 -27.94 1.25
C VAL A 233 5.71 -28.39 2.59
N ALA A 234 5.21 -27.43 3.36
CA ALA A 234 4.49 -27.68 4.58
C ALA A 234 3.16 -26.94 4.54
N ILE A 235 2.09 -27.66 4.82
CA ILE A 235 0.76 -27.06 5.01
C ILE A 235 0.40 -27.25 6.47
N ASP A 236 0.28 -26.15 7.17
CA ASP A 236 -0.14 -26.12 8.56
C ASP A 236 -1.49 -25.40 8.64
N ARG A 237 -2.56 -26.18 8.63
CA ARG A 237 -3.93 -25.69 8.83
C ARG A 237 -4.52 -26.38 10.06
N PRO A 238 -5.49 -25.76 10.76
CA PRO A 238 -6.18 -26.41 11.87
C PRO A 238 -6.70 -27.79 11.44
N GLY A 239 -6.16 -28.83 12.06
CA GLY A 239 -6.52 -30.25 11.80
C GLY A 239 -5.85 -30.89 10.57
N GLN A 240 -4.96 -30.21 9.86
CA GLN A 240 -4.22 -30.74 8.71
C GLN A 240 -2.76 -30.31 8.76
N HIS A 241 -1.87 -31.23 9.12
CA HIS A 241 -0.42 -31.06 9.00
C HIS A 241 0.07 -31.91 7.84
N TYR A 242 0.58 -31.31 6.79
CA TYR A 242 1.20 -32.00 5.68
C TYR A 242 2.62 -31.47 5.48
N GLN A 243 3.56 -32.39 5.40
CA GLN A 243 4.93 -32.09 4.98
C GLN A 243 5.28 -33.02 3.83
N GLY A 244 5.86 -32.50 2.79
CA GLY A 244 6.21 -33.26 1.61
C GLY A 244 7.13 -32.51 0.66
N TRP A 245 7.36 -33.12 -0.47
CA TRP A 245 8.17 -32.55 -1.53
C TRP A 245 7.31 -32.41 -2.79
N LEU A 246 7.42 -31.25 -3.45
CA LEU A 246 6.85 -31.03 -4.77
C LEU A 246 7.96 -31.08 -5.81
N ASP A 247 7.77 -31.88 -6.83
CA ASP A 247 8.66 -31.93 -7.99
C ASP A 247 8.23 -30.85 -9.00
N GLY A 248 9.00 -29.77 -9.06
CA GLY A 248 8.80 -28.69 -10.01
C GLY A 248 9.09 -29.08 -11.46
N GLY A 249 9.92 -30.12 -11.69
CA GLY A 249 10.28 -30.62 -13.01
C GLY A 249 9.14 -31.38 -13.74
N HIS A 250 8.08 -31.77 -13.02
CA HIS A 250 6.95 -32.45 -13.65
C HIS A 250 6.07 -31.48 -14.45
N ALA A 251 6.30 -31.38 -15.75
CA ALA A 251 5.68 -30.40 -16.65
C ALA A 251 4.14 -30.34 -16.55
N GLY A 252 3.46 -31.49 -16.41
CA GLY A 252 2.00 -31.55 -16.29
C GLY A 252 1.47 -30.96 -14.99
N PHE A 253 2.23 -31.09 -13.87
CA PHE A 253 1.89 -30.51 -12.60
C PHE A 253 2.16 -29.00 -12.61
N SER A 254 3.34 -28.58 -13.09
CA SER A 254 3.74 -27.17 -13.15
C SER A 254 2.78 -26.32 -14.00
N ARG A 255 2.31 -26.84 -15.15
CA ARG A 255 1.27 -26.16 -15.96
C ARG A 255 -0.05 -26.00 -15.21
N ARG A 256 -0.53 -27.05 -14.53
CA ARG A 256 -1.77 -26.97 -13.74
C ARG A 256 -1.63 -26.00 -12.58
N TYR A 257 -0.48 -25.98 -11.92
CA TYR A 257 -0.18 -25.03 -10.84
C TYR A 257 -0.23 -23.60 -11.36
N GLN A 258 0.46 -23.30 -12.46
CA GLN A 258 0.46 -21.98 -13.08
C GLN A 258 -0.94 -21.54 -13.50
N GLN A 259 -1.71 -22.39 -14.16
CA GLN A 259 -3.10 -22.10 -14.54
C GLN A 259 -3.97 -21.80 -13.32
N ALA A 260 -3.85 -22.59 -12.25
CA ALA A 260 -4.59 -22.34 -11.01
C ALA A 260 -4.19 -21.02 -10.36
N ALA A 261 -2.89 -20.68 -10.35
CA ALA A 261 -2.38 -19.41 -9.83
C ALA A 261 -2.90 -18.20 -10.63
N GLU A 262 -2.92 -18.29 -11.96
CA GLU A 262 -3.47 -17.26 -12.85
C GLU A 262 -4.98 -17.07 -12.66
N GLN A 263 -5.73 -18.18 -12.55
CA GLN A 263 -7.17 -18.14 -12.27
C GLN A 263 -7.47 -17.47 -10.93
N GLN A 264 -6.73 -17.85 -9.87
CA GLN A 264 -6.88 -17.24 -8.55
C GLN A 264 -6.55 -15.74 -8.58
N LEU A 265 -5.49 -15.34 -9.30
CA LEU A 265 -5.14 -13.93 -9.43
C LEU A 265 -6.22 -13.15 -10.16
N THR A 266 -6.73 -13.68 -11.26
CA THR A 266 -7.80 -13.05 -12.06
C THR A 266 -9.08 -12.90 -11.23
N HIS A 267 -9.47 -13.97 -10.53
CA HIS A 267 -10.63 -13.94 -9.64
C HIS A 267 -10.47 -12.92 -8.52
N GLY A 268 -9.31 -12.89 -7.85
CA GLY A 268 -9.01 -11.91 -6.80
C GLY A 268 -9.07 -10.47 -7.30
N LYS A 269 -8.54 -10.20 -8.51
CA LYS A 269 -8.66 -8.87 -9.14
C LYS A 269 -10.10 -8.49 -9.41
N GLN A 270 -10.90 -9.39 -9.98
CA GLN A 270 -12.31 -9.13 -10.27
C GLN A 270 -13.11 -8.78 -8.99
N GLN A 271 -12.77 -9.40 -7.87
CA GLN A 271 -13.40 -9.10 -6.58
C GLN A 271 -12.94 -7.75 -6.00
N LEU A 272 -11.64 -7.40 -6.15
CA LEU A 272 -11.08 -6.19 -5.56
C LEU A 272 -11.36 -4.92 -6.36
N LEU A 273 -11.27 -4.97 -7.68
CA LEU A 273 -11.38 -3.78 -8.54
C LEU A 273 -12.61 -2.91 -8.27
N PRO A 274 -13.83 -3.46 -8.03
CA PRO A 274 -14.98 -2.63 -7.70
C PRO A 274 -14.96 -2.04 -6.29
N LEU A 275 -14.08 -2.53 -5.39
CA LEU A 275 -14.02 -2.17 -3.98
C LEU A 275 -12.89 -1.18 -3.65
N VAL A 276 -11.92 -1.03 -4.55
CA VAL A 276 -10.73 -0.21 -4.32
C VAL A 276 -10.55 0.83 -5.41
N GLN A 277 -10.00 1.97 -5.03
CA GLN A 277 -9.69 3.04 -5.98
C GLN A 277 -8.53 2.64 -6.88
N ARG A 278 -7.57 1.88 -6.32
CA ARG A 278 -6.39 1.38 -7.02
C ARG A 278 -5.94 0.05 -6.48
N LEU A 279 -5.56 -0.82 -7.40
CA LEU A 279 -4.96 -2.11 -7.11
C LEU A 279 -3.55 -2.14 -7.72
N TYR A 280 -2.57 -2.44 -6.88
CA TYR A 280 -1.17 -2.59 -7.28
C TYR A 280 -0.69 -3.99 -6.94
N LEU A 281 0.14 -4.55 -7.81
CA LEU A 281 0.79 -5.82 -7.59
C LEU A 281 2.30 -5.62 -7.52
N LEU A 282 2.92 -6.17 -6.49
CA LEU A 282 4.36 -6.18 -6.30
C LEU A 282 4.87 -7.62 -6.20
N ASP A 283 6.08 -7.81 -6.66
CA ASP A 283 6.80 -9.09 -6.62
C ASP A 283 8.00 -8.97 -5.69
N ASN A 284 8.13 -9.85 -4.68
CA ASN A 284 9.27 -9.81 -3.76
C ASN A 284 10.56 -10.41 -4.35
N GLY A 285 10.51 -10.97 -5.54
CA GLY A 285 11.69 -11.35 -6.32
C GLY A 285 12.46 -10.17 -6.93
N GLN A 286 11.86 -8.99 -6.94
CA GLN A 286 12.47 -7.75 -7.43
C GLN A 286 12.60 -6.72 -6.31
N THR A 287 13.55 -5.77 -6.44
CA THR A 287 13.65 -4.66 -5.50
C THR A 287 12.48 -3.70 -5.68
N LEU A 288 12.05 -3.06 -4.59
CA LEU A 288 11.03 -2.02 -4.66
C LEU A 288 11.46 -0.88 -5.61
N GLN A 289 12.74 -0.49 -5.57
CA GLN A 289 13.26 0.59 -6.41
C GLN A 289 13.13 0.28 -7.90
N GLN A 290 13.42 -0.95 -8.34
CA GLN A 290 13.23 -1.38 -9.73
C GLN A 290 11.77 -1.28 -10.15
N GLN A 291 10.87 -1.93 -9.40
CA GLN A 291 9.44 -1.90 -9.68
C GLN A 291 8.87 -0.49 -9.67
N TRP A 292 9.38 0.39 -8.78
CA TRP A 292 8.99 1.79 -8.70
C TRP A 292 9.43 2.60 -9.92
N GLN A 293 10.61 2.32 -10.46
CA GLN A 293 11.15 2.99 -11.64
C GLN A 293 10.50 2.49 -12.94
N GLU A 294 10.24 1.22 -13.06
CA GLU A 294 9.58 0.61 -14.23
C GLU A 294 8.10 0.99 -14.36
N GLY A 295 7.57 1.63 -13.33
CA GLY A 295 6.19 2.06 -13.31
C GLY A 295 5.27 0.91 -12.96
N LEU A 296 5.34 0.46 -11.71
CA LEU A 296 4.47 -0.52 -11.03
C LEU A 296 3.33 -1.02 -11.94
N CYS A 297 3.41 -2.27 -12.41
CA CYS A 297 2.47 -2.82 -13.38
C CYS A 297 1.02 -2.58 -12.93
N HIS A 298 0.39 -1.58 -13.53
CA HIS A 298 -1.03 -1.35 -13.36
C HIS A 298 -1.78 -2.41 -14.12
N GLN A 299 -2.60 -3.11 -13.43
CA GLN A 299 -3.62 -3.93 -14.03
C GLN A 299 -4.96 -3.45 -13.44
N GLY A 300 -5.43 -2.36 -13.98
CA GLY A 300 -6.80 -1.90 -13.82
C GLY A 300 -7.59 -2.30 -15.03
#